data_52d9d8623c6d64bf360d8558b1e616f3
#
_entry.id   52d9d8623c6d64bf360d8558b1e616f3
#
_cell.length_a   1.000
_cell.length_b   1.000
_cell.length_c   1.000
_cell.angle_alpha   90.00
_cell.angle_beta   90.00
_cell.angle_gamma   90.00
#
_symmetry.space_group_name_H-M   'P 1'
#
loop_
_entity.id
_entity.type
_entity.pdbx_description
1 polymer ?
#
loop_
_entity_poly.entity_id
_entity_poly.type
_entity_poly.pdbx_seq_one_letter_code
_entity_poly.pdbx_strand_id
1 'polypeptide(L)'
;MNLGIYRQGLRFCQCGYDGSNLRPLGEFTGSGHPSFHHNGRWGITDCYIQECFTAPDRSIPLRLIDLGTNTERALTRVDITTPGLARSYNFRLDPHPVWCDNDNFLIFNAMENGARRVFLADMRKFQ
;
A
#
# COMPACT_ATOMS: atom_id res chain seq x y z
N MET A 1 7.81 -8.71 1.26
CA MET A 1 7.25 -9.62 0.24
C MET A 1 5.81 -9.97 0.62
N ASN A 2 4.87 -9.91 -0.34
CA ASN A 2 3.50 -10.39 -0.12
C ASN A 2 3.44 -11.90 -0.35
N LEU A 3 3.15 -12.65 0.70
CA LEU A 3 2.91 -14.07 0.59
C LEU A 3 1.47 -14.37 1.01
N GLY A 4 0.72 -15.02 0.13
CA GLY A 4 -0.57 -15.61 0.48
C GLY A 4 -0.34 -16.87 1.31
N ILE A 5 -0.63 -16.82 2.59
CA ILE A 5 -0.67 -18.03 3.43
C ILE A 5 -2.12 -18.51 3.43
N TYR A 6 -2.42 -19.52 2.67
CA TYR A 6 -3.78 -20.03 2.41
C TYR A 6 -4.60 -20.40 3.66
N ARG A 7 -3.98 -20.61 4.80
CA ARG A 7 -4.68 -21.00 6.05
C ARG A 7 -5.20 -19.83 6.89
N GLN A 8 -4.72 -18.59 6.65
CA GLN A 8 -5.05 -17.42 7.47
C GLN A 8 -5.32 -16.16 6.65
N GLY A 9 -5.56 -16.31 5.35
CA GLY A 9 -5.68 -15.20 4.44
C GLY A 9 -4.33 -14.63 3.99
N LEU A 10 -4.37 -13.60 3.18
CA LEU A 10 -3.20 -12.91 2.66
C LEU A 10 -2.53 -12.11 3.79
N ARG A 11 -1.24 -12.31 4.01
CA ARG A 11 -0.44 -11.62 5.03
C ARG A 11 0.82 -11.04 4.44
N PHE A 12 1.28 -9.91 4.97
CA PHE A 12 2.65 -9.47 4.76
C PHE A 12 3.60 -10.34 5.56
N CYS A 13 4.68 -10.76 4.93
CA CYS A 13 5.70 -11.59 5.57
C CYS A 13 7.08 -11.01 5.35
N GLN A 14 7.95 -11.23 6.32
CA GLN A 14 9.37 -10.92 6.27
C GLN A 14 10.16 -12.22 6.25
N CYS A 15 11.25 -12.25 5.47
CA CYS A 15 12.23 -13.33 5.50
C CYS A 15 13.63 -12.80 5.18
N GLY A 16 14.66 -13.58 5.48
CA GLY A 16 16.01 -13.34 5.01
C GLY A 16 16.11 -13.47 3.49
N TYR A 17 17.24 -13.02 2.91
CA TYR A 17 17.51 -13.17 1.47
C TYR A 17 17.61 -14.63 1.03
N ASP A 18 18.01 -15.50 1.93
CA ASP A 18 18.11 -16.95 1.76
C ASP A 18 16.79 -17.68 2.02
N GLY A 19 15.72 -16.95 2.29
CA GLY A 19 14.41 -17.49 2.66
C GLY A 19 14.28 -17.88 4.13
N SER A 20 15.33 -17.71 4.93
CA SER A 20 15.29 -18.01 6.37
C SER A 20 14.36 -17.07 7.13
N ASN A 21 13.97 -17.48 8.33
CA ASN A 21 13.20 -16.66 9.27
C ASN A 21 11.89 -16.09 8.69
N LEU A 22 11.21 -16.84 7.80
CA LEU A 22 9.91 -16.45 7.28
C LEU A 22 8.91 -16.30 8.42
N ARG A 23 8.37 -15.10 8.58
CA ARG A 23 7.38 -14.79 9.63
C ARG A 23 6.37 -13.75 9.15
N PRO A 24 5.13 -13.78 9.64
CA PRO A 24 4.18 -12.70 9.42
C PRO A 24 4.71 -11.38 9.98
N LEU A 25 4.40 -10.29 9.28
CA LEU A 25 4.75 -8.94 9.68
C LEU A 25 3.51 -8.29 10.32
N GLY A 26 3.27 -8.60 11.58
CA GLY A 26 2.06 -8.18 12.29
C GLY A 26 0.79 -8.94 11.86
N GLU A 27 -0.36 -8.43 12.27
CA GLU A 27 -1.68 -9.04 11.99
C GLU A 27 -2.43 -8.34 10.85
N PHE A 28 -1.72 -7.59 10.03
CA PHE A 28 -2.31 -6.82 8.93
C PHE A 28 -2.66 -7.70 7.74
N THR A 29 -3.74 -7.34 7.06
CA THR A 29 -4.06 -7.93 5.76
C THR A 29 -2.97 -7.60 4.75
N GLY A 30 -2.42 -8.61 4.10
CA GLY A 30 -1.33 -8.50 3.12
C GLY A 30 -1.77 -8.02 1.75
N SER A 31 -2.87 -7.24 1.65
CA SER A 31 -3.32 -6.67 0.40
C SER A 31 -2.46 -5.48 -0.01
N GLY A 32 -2.14 -5.40 -1.31
CA GLY A 32 -1.46 -4.25 -1.90
C GLY A 32 0.05 -4.41 -2.07
N HIS A 33 0.72 -3.27 -2.24
CA HIS A 33 2.13 -3.16 -2.58
C HIS A 33 2.87 -2.42 -1.44
N PRO A 34 3.41 -3.16 -0.46
CA PRO A 34 4.03 -2.55 0.72
C PRO A 34 5.40 -1.97 0.42
N SER A 35 5.66 -0.82 1.00
CA SER A 35 6.99 -0.21 1.13
C SER A 35 7.26 0.12 2.59
N PHE A 36 8.46 -0.17 3.07
CA PHE A 36 8.82 0.02 4.46
C PHE A 36 9.86 1.13 4.61
N HIS A 37 9.64 1.95 5.62
CA HIS A 37 10.55 2.97 6.09
C HIS A 37 11.85 2.32 6.61
N HIS A 38 13.00 2.97 6.40
CA HIS A 38 14.31 2.42 6.77
C HIS A 38 14.47 2.16 8.28
N ASN A 39 13.70 2.89 9.14
CA ASN A 39 13.74 2.64 10.59
C ASN A 39 13.05 1.33 11.02
N GLY A 40 12.46 0.60 10.08
CA GLY A 40 11.80 -0.68 10.34
C GLY A 40 10.49 -0.59 11.12
N ARG A 41 10.02 0.61 11.47
CA ARG A 41 8.78 0.81 12.21
C ARG A 41 7.57 1.05 11.30
N TRP A 42 7.73 1.90 10.29
CA TRP A 42 6.62 2.34 9.45
C TRP A 42 6.56 1.57 8.13
N GLY A 43 5.36 1.18 7.77
CA GLY A 43 5.05 0.67 6.45
C GLY A 43 3.95 1.51 5.79
N ILE A 44 3.96 1.56 4.47
CA ILE A 44 2.89 2.11 3.64
C ILE A 44 2.49 1.08 2.60
N THR A 45 1.21 0.95 2.34
CA THR A 45 0.69 0.06 1.29
C THR A 45 -0.61 0.63 0.73
N ASP A 46 -0.93 0.26 -0.49
CA ASP A 46 -2.27 0.36 -1.05
C ASP A 46 -3.08 -0.92 -0.73
N CYS A 47 -4.15 -1.15 -1.47
CA CYS A 47 -4.85 -2.43 -1.47
C CYS A 47 -5.28 -2.78 -2.90
N TYR A 48 -5.56 -4.07 -3.13
CA TYR A 48 -6.12 -4.49 -4.41
C TYR A 48 -7.57 -4.03 -4.54
N ILE A 49 -7.96 -3.58 -5.75
CA ILE A 49 -9.28 -2.98 -6.04
C ILE A 49 -10.47 -3.89 -5.70
N GLN A 50 -10.26 -5.18 -5.60
CA GLN A 50 -11.30 -6.16 -5.31
C GLN A 50 -11.40 -6.50 -3.81
N GLU A 51 -10.57 -5.86 -2.99
CA GLU A 51 -10.51 -6.11 -1.56
C GLU A 51 -11.51 -5.25 -0.77
N CYS A 52 -11.75 -5.63 0.46
CA CYS A 52 -12.72 -5.00 1.37
C CYS A 52 -12.45 -3.51 1.68
N PHE A 53 -11.28 -3.01 1.34
CA PHE A 53 -10.88 -1.61 1.57
C PHE A 53 -11.36 -0.65 0.48
N THR A 54 -11.82 -1.16 -0.65
CA THR A 54 -12.31 -0.33 -1.75
C THR A 54 -13.65 0.30 -1.38
N ALA A 55 -13.75 1.62 -1.45
CA ALA A 55 -15.01 2.32 -1.21
C ALA A 55 -15.95 2.24 -2.43
N PRO A 56 -17.26 2.55 -2.25
CA PRO A 56 -18.23 2.55 -3.35
C PRO A 56 -17.86 3.48 -4.51
N ASP A 57 -17.17 4.58 -4.24
CA ASP A 57 -16.63 5.51 -5.23
C ASP A 57 -15.35 4.99 -5.92
N ARG A 58 -14.94 3.75 -5.61
CA ARG A 58 -13.73 3.08 -6.10
C ARG A 58 -12.43 3.72 -5.64
N SER A 59 -12.48 4.64 -4.69
CA SER A 59 -11.26 5.09 -4.03
C SER A 59 -10.70 3.98 -3.14
N ILE A 60 -9.38 3.92 -3.02
CA ILE A 60 -8.69 2.99 -2.14
C ILE A 60 -7.81 3.74 -1.14
N PRO A 61 -7.63 3.22 0.08
CA PRO A 61 -6.77 3.86 1.06
C PRO A 61 -5.30 3.61 0.75
N LEU A 62 -4.46 4.60 1.00
CA LEU A 62 -3.07 4.39 1.34
C LEU A 62 -3.01 4.10 2.84
N ARG A 63 -2.59 2.89 3.19
CA ARG A 63 -2.64 2.36 4.56
C ARG A 63 -1.27 2.54 5.21
N LEU A 64 -1.20 3.38 6.23
CA LEU A 64 0.00 3.55 7.05
C LEU A 64 -0.03 2.51 8.18
N ILE A 65 1.02 1.71 8.26
CA ILE A 65 1.21 0.62 9.22
C ILE A 65 2.26 1.04 10.23
N ASP A 66 1.94 0.95 11.52
CA ASP A 66 2.90 1.07 12.62
C ASP A 66 3.21 -0.32 13.19
N LEU A 67 4.38 -0.86 12.83
CA LEU A 67 4.85 -2.15 13.31
C LEU A 67 5.19 -2.14 14.81
N GLY A 68 5.50 -0.97 15.37
CA GLY A 68 5.83 -0.81 16.79
C GLY A 68 4.61 -0.99 17.69
N THR A 69 3.45 -0.52 17.24
CA THR A 69 2.17 -0.64 17.98
C THR A 69 1.25 -1.70 17.42
N ASN A 70 1.63 -2.35 16.32
CA ASN A 70 0.80 -3.33 15.59
C ASN A 70 -0.57 -2.74 15.18
N THR A 71 -0.57 -1.50 14.69
CA THR A 71 -1.77 -0.79 14.25
C THR A 71 -1.67 -0.31 12.82
N GLU A 72 -2.80 -0.13 12.16
CA GLU A 72 -2.86 0.51 10.84
C GLU A 72 -3.96 1.56 10.78
N ARG A 73 -3.77 2.53 9.90
CA ARG A 73 -4.79 3.55 9.59
C ARG A 73 -4.71 3.99 8.13
N ALA A 74 -5.81 4.46 7.59
CA ALA A 74 -5.77 5.15 6.32
C ALA A 74 -5.06 6.50 6.47
N LEU A 75 -4.00 6.71 5.71
CA LEU A 75 -3.31 8.00 5.59
C LEU A 75 -4.16 8.96 4.76
N THR A 76 -4.61 8.48 3.61
CA THR A 76 -5.52 9.17 2.68
C THR A 76 -6.22 8.14 1.82
N ARG A 77 -7.21 8.58 1.05
CA ARG A 77 -7.82 7.78 -0.01
C ARG A 77 -7.48 8.40 -1.36
N VAL A 78 -7.26 7.56 -2.35
CA VAL A 78 -6.88 7.97 -3.70
C VAL A 78 -7.87 7.43 -4.73
N ASP A 79 -8.21 8.27 -5.69
CA ASP A 79 -8.99 7.86 -6.84
C ASP A 79 -8.12 7.03 -7.79
N ILE A 80 -8.66 5.89 -8.20
CA ILE A 80 -8.02 4.99 -9.17
C ILE A 80 -8.90 4.77 -10.39
N THR A 81 -9.96 5.57 -10.54
CA THR A 81 -10.95 5.42 -11.60
C THR A 81 -10.38 5.89 -12.94
N THR A 82 -10.16 4.95 -13.87
CA THR A 82 -9.77 5.28 -15.24
C THR A 82 -11.01 5.46 -16.11
N PRO A 83 -11.32 6.68 -16.58
CA PRO A 83 -12.48 6.94 -17.42
C PRO A 83 -12.47 6.06 -18.67
N GLY A 84 -13.62 5.44 -18.99
CA GLY A 84 -13.78 4.64 -20.20
C GLY A 84 -13.11 3.25 -20.19
N LEU A 85 -12.32 2.93 -19.17
CA LEU A 85 -11.53 1.69 -19.10
C LEU A 85 -11.89 0.81 -17.89
N ALA A 86 -13.04 1.04 -17.32
CA ALA A 86 -13.49 0.53 -16.01
C ALA A 86 -13.45 -1.01 -15.82
N ARG A 87 -13.17 -1.78 -16.85
CA ARG A 87 -13.18 -3.26 -16.81
C ARG A 87 -11.92 -3.93 -17.38
N SER A 88 -10.95 -3.18 -17.87
CA SER A 88 -9.74 -3.78 -18.44
C SER A 88 -8.63 -3.85 -17.38
N TYR A 89 -8.22 -5.05 -17.03
CA TYR A 89 -7.05 -5.29 -16.15
C TYR A 89 -5.78 -4.61 -16.68
N ASN A 90 -5.65 -4.46 -17.99
CA ASN A 90 -4.45 -3.89 -18.63
C ASN A 90 -4.26 -2.38 -18.38
N PHE A 91 -5.31 -1.70 -17.91
CA PHE A 91 -5.30 -0.25 -17.73
C PHE A 91 -5.63 0.19 -16.30
N ARG A 92 -5.66 -0.75 -15.34
CA ARG A 92 -5.88 -0.39 -13.95
C ARG A 92 -4.75 0.50 -13.45
N LEU A 93 -5.07 1.39 -12.55
CA LEU A 93 -4.11 2.18 -11.81
C LEU A 93 -3.97 1.59 -10.41
N ASP A 94 -2.78 1.12 -10.08
CA ASP A 94 -2.41 0.76 -8.72
C ASP A 94 -1.54 1.89 -8.14
N PRO A 95 -1.80 2.39 -6.94
CA PRO A 95 -1.05 3.49 -6.35
C PRO A 95 0.42 3.20 -6.12
N HIS A 96 0.79 1.98 -5.75
CA HIS A 96 2.18 1.59 -5.47
C HIS A 96 2.92 2.63 -4.62
N PRO A 97 2.49 2.90 -3.38
CA PRO A 97 3.15 3.89 -2.56
C PRO A 97 4.56 3.43 -2.18
N VAL A 98 5.52 4.35 -2.27
CA VAL A 98 6.91 4.05 -1.92
C VAL A 98 7.53 5.20 -1.14
N TRP A 99 8.29 4.86 -0.09
CA TRP A 99 9.12 5.81 0.64
C TRP A 99 10.32 6.25 -0.21
N CYS A 100 10.66 7.54 -0.17
CA CYS A 100 11.81 8.09 -0.90
C CYS A 100 12.47 9.25 -0.13
N ASP A 101 13.65 9.65 -0.59
CA ASP A 101 14.46 10.72 -0.02
C ASP A 101 14.64 10.57 1.49
N ASN A 102 15.35 9.53 1.90
CA ASN A 102 15.54 9.17 3.31
C ASN A 102 14.21 9.09 4.09
N ASP A 103 13.15 8.63 3.40
CA ASP A 103 11.79 8.48 3.92
C ASP A 103 11.09 9.79 4.36
N ASN A 104 11.57 10.92 3.87
CA ASN A 104 10.90 12.21 4.07
C ASN A 104 9.63 12.36 3.23
N PHE A 105 9.52 11.59 2.16
CA PHE A 105 8.42 11.69 1.21
C PHE A 105 7.84 10.32 0.86
N LEU A 106 6.57 10.34 0.43
CA LEU A 106 5.93 9.22 -0.25
C LEU A 106 5.67 9.59 -1.71
N ILE A 107 5.99 8.69 -2.63
CA ILE A 107 5.59 8.77 -4.03
C ILE A 107 4.50 7.73 -4.26
N PHE A 108 3.44 8.11 -4.97
CA PHE A 108 2.36 7.19 -5.34
C PHE A 108 1.63 7.66 -6.60
N ASN A 109 0.89 6.74 -7.23
CA ASN A 109 0.07 7.05 -8.39
C ASN A 109 -1.39 7.25 -7.97
N ALA A 110 -2.09 8.19 -8.61
CA ALA A 110 -3.53 8.36 -8.50
C ALA A 110 -4.12 9.02 -9.73
N MET A 111 -5.45 9.08 -9.79
CA MET A 111 -6.17 9.86 -10.81
C MET A 111 -6.43 11.26 -10.30
N GLU A 112 -6.23 12.24 -11.16
CA GLU A 112 -6.62 13.62 -10.93
C GLU A 112 -7.19 14.23 -12.23
N ASN A 113 -8.40 14.73 -12.17
CA ASN A 113 -9.09 15.33 -13.33
C ASN A 113 -9.09 14.43 -14.58
N GLY A 114 -9.30 13.12 -14.38
CA GLY A 114 -9.33 12.13 -15.47
C GLY A 114 -7.97 11.75 -16.05
N ALA A 115 -6.87 12.21 -15.48
CA ALA A 115 -5.51 11.87 -15.89
C ALA A 115 -4.74 11.14 -14.79
N ARG A 116 -3.87 10.20 -15.20
CA ARG A 116 -2.93 9.55 -14.28
C ARG A 116 -1.84 10.54 -13.88
N ARG A 117 -1.58 10.62 -12.59
CA ARG A 117 -0.57 11.49 -11.99
C ARG A 117 0.30 10.72 -11.02
N VAL A 118 1.53 11.20 -10.86
CA VAL A 118 2.42 10.81 -9.77
C VAL A 118 2.37 11.91 -8.72
N PHE A 119 2.11 11.54 -7.48
CA PHE A 119 2.02 12.45 -6.35
C PHE A 119 3.23 12.28 -5.45
N LEU A 120 3.64 13.38 -4.85
CA LEU A 120 4.66 13.44 -3.80
C LEU A 120 4.00 14.00 -2.54
N ALA A 121 3.99 13.22 -1.47
CA ALA A 121 3.49 13.64 -0.17
C ALA A 121 4.66 13.88 0.80
N ASP A 122 4.67 15.03 1.47
CA ASP A 122 5.65 15.38 2.50
C ASP A 122 5.30 14.72 3.82
N MET A 123 6.15 13.80 4.28
CA MET A 123 5.94 13.00 5.48
C MET A 123 6.74 13.48 6.69
N ARG A 124 7.52 14.55 6.56
CA ARG A 124 8.39 15.06 7.65
C ARG A 124 7.63 15.45 8.93
N LYS A 125 6.35 15.74 8.82
CA LYS A 125 5.49 16.07 9.96
C LYS A 125 4.83 14.85 10.62
N PHE A 126 5.06 13.66 10.08
CA PHE A 126 4.48 12.40 10.58
C PHE A 126 5.47 11.55 11.36
N GLN A 127 6.71 11.97 11.40
CA GLN A 127 7.81 11.28 12.10
C GLN A 127 7.92 11.71 13.57
#